data_122dae1ab0ae53cfcfc441e51350559e
#
_entry.id   122dae1ab0ae53cfcfc441e51350559e
#
_cell.length_a   1.000
_cell.length_b   1.000
_cell.length_c   1.000
_cell.angle_alpha   90.00
_cell.angle_beta   90.00
_cell.angle_gamma   90.00
#
_symmetry.space_group_name_H-M   'P 1'
#
loop_
_entity.id
_entity.type
_entity.pdbx_description
1 polymer ?
#
loop_
_entity_poly.entity_id
_entity_poly.type
_entity_poly.pdbx_seq_one_letter_code
_entity_poly.pdbx_strand_id
1 'polypeptide(L)'
;MSTTAEEIWELLGELIKAQKETDRLLREQSQETNRKFQETDRKFQETDRLLREQSQETDKKFQETEHLLREQSERADLRFRETERLIKEESIRLDKQLGQ
;
A
#
# COMPACT_ATOMS: atom_id res chain seq x y z
N MET A 1 -28.71 65.86 -6.23
CA MET A 1 -29.30 65.38 -7.47
C MET A 1 -30.17 64.18 -7.23
N SER A 2 -31.37 64.15 -7.68
CA SER A 2 -32.21 62.94 -7.56
C SER A 2 -31.93 62.02 -8.68
N THR A 3 -31.76 60.71 -8.32
CA THR A 3 -31.57 59.66 -9.27
C THR A 3 -32.85 59.45 -10.08
N THR A 4 -32.77 59.30 -11.38
CA THR A 4 -33.94 59.07 -12.23
C THR A 4 -34.39 57.61 -12.13
N ALA A 5 -35.65 57.30 -12.44
CA ALA A 5 -36.19 55.98 -12.49
C ALA A 5 -35.43 55.07 -13.48
N GLU A 6 -35.02 55.64 -14.62
CA GLU A 6 -34.22 54.95 -15.61
C GLU A 6 -32.86 54.48 -15.05
N GLU A 7 -32.19 55.35 -14.31
CA GLU A 7 -30.91 55.02 -13.68
C GLU A 7 -31.05 53.89 -12.66
N ILE A 8 -32.13 53.88 -11.88
CA ILE A 8 -32.45 52.83 -10.94
C ILE A 8 -32.67 51.47 -11.66
N TRP A 9 -33.43 51.50 -12.75
CA TRP A 9 -33.68 50.32 -13.57
C TRP A 9 -32.40 49.76 -14.19
N GLU A 10 -31.53 50.64 -14.67
CA GLU A 10 -30.22 50.25 -15.20
C GLU A 10 -29.35 49.60 -14.13
N LEU A 11 -29.28 50.17 -12.94
CA LEU A 11 -28.54 49.63 -11.82
C LEU A 11 -29.06 48.27 -11.37
N LEU A 12 -30.38 48.12 -11.32
CA LEU A 12 -31.02 46.82 -11.02
C LEU A 12 -30.67 45.77 -12.07
N GLY A 13 -30.69 46.16 -13.34
CA GLY A 13 -30.30 45.28 -14.45
C GLY A 13 -28.85 44.80 -14.34
N GLU A 14 -27.94 45.71 -14.02
CA GLU A 14 -26.53 45.40 -13.80
C GLU A 14 -26.34 44.48 -12.60
N LEU A 15 -27.05 44.71 -11.49
CA LEU A 15 -27.03 43.88 -10.31
C LEU A 15 -27.49 42.44 -10.61
N ILE A 16 -28.57 42.30 -11.36
CA ILE A 16 -29.10 41.01 -11.77
C ILE A 16 -28.08 40.26 -12.63
N LYS A 17 -27.44 40.93 -13.56
CA LYS A 17 -26.39 40.37 -14.41
C LYS A 17 -25.19 39.89 -13.57
N ALA A 18 -24.76 40.76 -12.65
CA ALA A 18 -23.65 40.43 -11.75
C ALA A 18 -23.97 39.23 -10.86
N GLN A 19 -25.19 39.14 -10.36
CA GLN A 19 -25.66 38.04 -9.54
C GLN A 19 -25.71 36.74 -10.33
N LYS A 20 -26.20 36.75 -11.56
CA LYS A 20 -26.20 35.58 -12.45
C LYS A 20 -24.80 35.11 -12.75
N GLU A 21 -23.86 36.02 -12.99
CA GLU A 21 -22.46 35.69 -13.23
C GLU A 21 -21.80 35.06 -12.00
N THR A 22 -22.07 35.62 -10.82
CA THR A 22 -21.59 35.06 -9.56
C THR A 22 -22.13 33.66 -9.33
N ASP A 23 -23.42 33.43 -9.56
CA ASP A 23 -24.05 32.10 -9.45
C ASP A 23 -23.41 31.11 -10.40
N ARG A 24 -23.13 31.54 -11.63
CA ARG A 24 -22.47 30.72 -12.65
C ARG A 24 -21.07 30.29 -12.19
N LEU A 25 -20.28 31.25 -11.72
CA LEU A 25 -18.93 31.00 -11.21
C LEU A 25 -18.91 30.04 -10.00
N LEU A 26 -19.86 30.25 -9.08
CA LEU A 26 -19.99 29.36 -7.91
C LEU A 26 -20.35 27.94 -8.30
N ARG A 27 -21.23 27.77 -9.28
CA ARG A 27 -21.59 26.42 -9.80
C ARG A 27 -20.39 25.75 -10.46
N GLU A 28 -19.66 26.48 -11.30
CA GLU A 28 -18.45 25.95 -11.95
C GLU A 28 -17.41 25.54 -10.92
N GLN A 29 -17.18 26.37 -9.92
CA GLN A 29 -16.24 26.10 -8.84
C GLN A 29 -16.65 24.88 -8.03
N SER A 30 -17.95 24.76 -7.73
CA SER A 30 -18.50 23.61 -7.02
C SER A 30 -18.33 22.31 -7.81
N GLN A 31 -18.61 22.35 -9.12
CA GLN A 31 -18.41 21.18 -10.00
C GLN A 31 -16.94 20.79 -10.10
N GLU A 32 -16.05 21.74 -10.21
CA GLU A 32 -14.61 21.50 -10.25
C GLU A 32 -14.10 20.89 -8.95
N THR A 33 -14.55 21.43 -7.82
CA THR A 33 -14.22 20.91 -6.50
C THR A 33 -14.69 19.47 -6.34
N ASN A 34 -15.93 19.17 -6.72
CA ASN A 34 -16.46 17.81 -6.69
C ASN A 34 -15.66 16.84 -7.56
N ARG A 35 -15.27 17.28 -8.75
CA ARG A 35 -14.42 16.47 -9.63
C ARG A 35 -13.07 16.16 -9.00
N LYS A 36 -12.44 17.16 -8.38
CA LYS A 36 -11.16 16.97 -7.68
C LYS A 36 -11.29 16.00 -6.52
N PHE A 37 -12.37 16.08 -5.76
CA PHE A 37 -12.65 15.14 -4.67
C PHE A 37 -12.82 13.71 -5.19
N GLN A 38 -13.51 13.54 -6.30
CA GLN A 38 -13.67 12.21 -6.92
C GLN A 38 -12.35 11.65 -7.41
N GLU A 39 -11.51 12.46 -8.03
CA GLU A 39 -10.16 12.06 -8.46
C GLU A 39 -9.28 11.66 -7.28
N THR A 40 -9.31 12.45 -6.22
CA THR A 40 -8.56 12.16 -4.99
C THR A 40 -9.02 10.85 -4.38
N ASP A 41 -10.32 10.63 -4.30
CA ASP A 41 -10.91 9.40 -3.77
C ASP A 41 -10.48 8.18 -4.56
N ARG A 42 -10.49 8.30 -5.89
CA ARG A 42 -10.00 7.23 -6.77
C ARG A 42 -8.52 6.92 -6.52
N LYS A 43 -7.70 7.94 -6.37
CA LYS A 43 -6.27 7.77 -6.08
C LYS A 43 -6.04 7.09 -4.73
N PHE A 44 -6.82 7.43 -3.72
CA PHE A 44 -6.77 6.76 -2.42
C PHE A 44 -7.16 5.30 -2.51
N GLN A 45 -8.21 4.98 -3.25
CA GLN A 45 -8.63 3.59 -3.46
C GLN A 45 -7.55 2.79 -4.20
N GLU A 46 -6.93 3.36 -5.21
CA GLU A 46 -5.84 2.73 -5.95
C GLU A 46 -4.61 2.50 -5.07
N THR A 47 -4.23 3.49 -4.28
CA THR A 47 -3.13 3.38 -3.32
C THR A 47 -3.40 2.30 -2.29
N ASP A 48 -4.60 2.23 -1.76
CA ASP A 48 -5.02 1.20 -0.81
C ASP A 48 -4.93 -0.20 -1.43
N ARG A 49 -5.37 -0.34 -2.66
CA ARG A 49 -5.26 -1.61 -3.40
C ARG A 49 -3.80 -2.03 -3.58
N LEU A 50 -2.94 -1.11 -4.01
CA LEU A 50 -1.51 -1.38 -4.20
C LEU A 50 -0.82 -1.77 -2.89
N LEU A 51 -1.15 -1.10 -1.79
CA LEU A 51 -0.61 -1.43 -0.47
C LEU A 51 -1.05 -2.81 -0.01
N ARG A 52 -2.28 -3.21 -0.27
CA ARG A 52 -2.78 -4.55 0.06
C ARG A 52 -2.07 -5.62 -0.76
N GLU A 53 -1.91 -5.40 -2.06
CA GLU A 53 -1.18 -6.32 -2.94
C GLU A 53 0.27 -6.48 -2.48
N GLN A 54 0.93 -5.38 -2.15
CA GLN A 54 2.30 -5.39 -1.66
C GLN A 54 2.42 -6.13 -0.32
N SER A 55 1.47 -5.93 0.58
CA SER A 55 1.42 -6.62 1.86
C SER A 55 1.25 -8.13 1.69
N GLN A 56 0.36 -8.55 0.80
CA GLN A 56 0.15 -9.98 0.49
C GLN A 56 1.40 -10.60 -0.13
N GLU A 57 2.05 -9.91 -1.04
CA GLU A 57 3.29 -10.36 -1.66
C GLU A 57 4.42 -10.50 -0.64
N THR A 58 4.54 -9.53 0.26
CA THR A 58 5.50 -9.56 1.35
C THR A 58 5.26 -10.75 2.28
N ASP A 59 4.02 -10.98 2.69
CA ASP A 59 3.64 -12.12 3.53
C ASP A 59 3.99 -13.44 2.87
N LYS A 60 3.73 -13.56 1.58
CA LYS A 60 4.06 -14.74 0.79
C LYS A 60 5.56 -15.00 0.77
N LYS A 61 6.36 -13.96 0.58
CA LYS A 61 7.83 -14.06 0.61
C LYS A 61 8.34 -14.47 1.98
N PHE A 62 7.75 -13.94 3.05
CA PHE A 62 8.09 -14.36 4.41
C PHE A 62 7.79 -15.83 4.65
N GLN A 63 6.66 -16.32 4.20
CA GLN A 63 6.31 -17.75 4.31
C GLN A 63 7.28 -18.65 3.54
N GLU A 64 7.64 -18.26 2.34
CA GLU A 64 8.64 -18.98 1.52
C GLU A 64 10.01 -18.99 2.20
N THR A 65 10.43 -17.87 2.76
CA THR A 65 11.70 -17.76 3.50
C THR A 65 11.69 -18.65 4.74
N GLU A 66 10.61 -18.66 5.52
CA GLU A 66 10.45 -19.55 6.66
C GLU A 66 10.56 -21.00 6.26
N HIS A 67 9.90 -21.36 5.17
CA HIS A 67 9.93 -22.73 4.65
C HIS A 67 11.36 -23.15 4.27
N LEU A 68 12.08 -22.29 3.56
CA LEU A 68 13.47 -22.55 3.19
C LEU A 68 14.39 -22.68 4.41
N LEU A 69 14.19 -21.85 5.42
CA LEU A 69 14.96 -21.89 6.65
C LEU A 69 14.71 -23.20 7.42
N ARG A 70 13.48 -23.67 7.46
CA ARG A 70 13.14 -24.97 8.07
C ARG A 70 13.79 -26.12 7.33
N GLU A 71 13.73 -26.12 6.00
CA GLU A 71 14.39 -27.14 5.19
C GLU A 71 15.90 -27.18 5.44
N GLN A 72 16.55 -26.02 5.47
CA GLN A 72 17.97 -25.91 5.75
C GLN A 72 18.32 -26.45 7.15
N SER A 73 17.49 -26.08 8.13
CA SER A 73 17.66 -26.53 9.51
C SER A 73 17.52 -28.04 9.60
N GLU A 74 16.53 -28.64 8.96
CA GLU A 74 16.33 -30.09 8.93
C GLU A 74 17.49 -30.82 8.25
N ARG A 75 17.98 -30.29 7.13
CA ARG A 75 19.15 -30.84 6.44
C ARG A 75 20.41 -30.78 7.28
N ALA A 76 20.59 -29.64 7.97
CA ALA A 76 21.74 -29.51 8.89
C ALA A 76 21.68 -30.52 10.03
N ASP A 77 20.49 -30.71 10.63
CA ASP A 77 20.28 -31.69 11.68
C ASP A 77 20.56 -33.11 11.20
N LEU A 78 20.09 -33.46 10.01
CA LEU A 78 20.37 -34.80 9.42
C LEU A 78 21.86 -35.03 9.18
N ARG A 79 22.55 -34.03 8.67
CA ARG A 79 24.01 -34.09 8.45
C ARG A 79 24.76 -34.25 9.78
N PHE A 80 24.31 -33.52 10.79
CA PHE A 80 24.90 -33.57 12.11
C PHE A 80 24.74 -34.95 12.72
N ARG A 81 23.55 -35.56 12.67
CA ARG A 81 23.26 -36.88 13.14
C ARG A 81 24.08 -37.96 12.41
N GLU A 82 24.20 -37.82 11.09
CA GLU A 82 24.99 -38.75 10.30
C GLU A 82 26.48 -38.66 10.65
N THR A 83 27.00 -37.45 10.80
CA THR A 83 28.37 -37.23 11.23
C THR A 83 28.62 -37.82 12.63
N GLU A 84 27.70 -37.60 13.55
CA GLU A 84 27.73 -38.15 14.90
C GLU A 84 27.77 -39.69 14.88
N ARG A 85 26.95 -40.31 14.05
CA ARG A 85 26.94 -41.76 13.86
C ARG A 85 28.27 -42.28 13.34
N LEU A 86 28.84 -41.63 12.32
CA LEU A 86 30.11 -41.97 11.75
C LEU A 86 31.27 -41.88 12.77
N ILE A 87 31.25 -40.81 13.57
CA ILE A 87 32.23 -40.61 14.64
C ILE A 87 32.12 -41.77 15.67
N LYS A 88 30.92 -42.14 16.08
CA LYS A 88 30.72 -43.28 17.01
C LYS A 88 31.18 -44.58 16.43
N GLU A 89 30.86 -44.87 15.18
CA GLU A 89 31.31 -46.09 14.51
C GLU A 89 32.83 -46.18 14.43
N GLU A 90 33.48 -45.08 14.07
CA GLU A 90 34.92 -45.00 13.98
C GLU A 90 35.58 -45.14 15.37
N SER A 91 35.00 -44.54 16.38
CA SER A 91 35.46 -44.63 17.76
C SER A 91 35.39 -46.07 18.28
N ILE A 92 34.30 -46.77 18.02
CA ILE A 92 34.15 -48.20 18.38
C ILE A 92 35.16 -49.06 17.66
N ARG A 93 35.39 -48.80 16.38
CA ARG A 93 36.38 -49.55 15.57
C ARG A 93 37.79 -49.38 16.12
N LEU A 94 38.16 -48.14 16.45
CA LEU A 94 39.46 -47.83 17.04
C LEU A 94 39.65 -48.49 18.41
N ASP A 95 38.65 -48.46 19.24
CA ASP A 95 38.68 -49.12 20.55
C ASP A 95 38.91 -50.63 20.42
N LYS A 96 38.26 -51.29 19.47
CA LYS A 96 38.44 -52.70 19.19
C LYS A 96 39.88 -53.03 18.72
N GLN A 97 40.43 -52.15 17.86
CA GLN A 97 41.79 -52.30 17.38
C GLN A 97 42.81 -52.09 18.49
N LEU A 98 42.60 -51.12 19.36
CA LEU A 98 43.51 -50.80 20.47
C LEU A 98 43.38 -51.80 21.64
N GLY A 99 42.19 -52.38 21.82
CA GLY A 99 41.92 -53.32 22.88
C GLY A 99 42.42 -54.74 22.63
N GLN A 100 42.93 -54.97 21.44
CA GLN A 100 43.58 -56.28 21.10
C GLN A 100 45.04 -56.17 21.41
#